data_f52342e570682cd66040bf9b9e2102a2
#
_entry.id   f52342e570682cd66040bf9b9e2102a2
#
_cell.length_a   1.000
_cell.length_b   1.000
_cell.length_c   1.000
_cell.angle_alpha   90.00
_cell.angle_beta   90.00
_cell.angle_gamma   90.00
#
_symmetry.space_group_name_H-M   'P 1'
#
loop_
_entity.id
_entity.type
_entity.pdbx_description
1 polymer ?
#
loop_
_entity_poly.entity_id
_entity_poly.type
_entity_poly.pdbx_seq_one_letter_code
_entity_poly.pdbx_strand_id
1 'polypeptide(L)'
;MFDSGSGSRSRARGKPRSATFVALSVAIALGAITAVTTPASAGAPDRPKAQVVAAIPRYDHVVVVVHENANHEEIIGNSQAPYINQLAAGGASFTDFHGETHPSQPNYMAMFSGSTQGVTGDECPPPGSPYAADNLAKQLIDVGATWGSYNEDWSAANPGACTSGSYARKHNPWLSFANVPAATTYPATAFPTDYNTLPTISYVVPNQCNDMHDRLFNPACGISTGDTWTRNKLSGYAEWAKTHNSLLVVTWDEDNFRSENRIATVLYGAHVKPGRYAGRKDHYSLLRTFEDMYGTRRSGQAATATPITEVWQDGGPSAVSVVSPGGQSGVVGRVVSLAVVVSGGSGPYTCVFQGLPVGLSAAGGGCVVSGSPSVSGTSQVSVTAADSVGAVSAPVSFGWTVAATPSGGVEIASPGARVSRFDQRVTVAVRVSGGTAPYSCVARDLPAGLFLSPFTCVVSGRAWGVGSFAVEVTATDAVGAKATAAFPWNVTWF
;
A
#
# COMPACT_ATOMS: atom_id res chain seq x y z
N MET A 1 29.02 50.56 45.45
CA MET A 1 28.67 51.92 45.09
C MET A 1 27.52 51.83 44.18
N PHE A 2 26.28 51.88 44.64
CA PHE A 2 25.36 53.05 44.64
C PHE A 2 25.14 53.56 43.23
N ASP A 3 23.95 53.67 42.61
CA ASP A 3 22.60 54.04 43.14
C ASP A 3 21.62 53.80 41.97
N SER A 4 20.51 53.17 42.09
CA SER A 4 19.14 53.57 42.43
C SER A 4 18.51 54.72 41.62
N GLY A 5 17.27 54.46 41.21
CA GLY A 5 16.23 55.45 40.89
C GLY A 5 15.23 54.96 39.86
N SER A 6 14.13 54.34 40.20
CA SER A 6 12.81 54.83 40.65
C SER A 6 12.19 55.82 39.64
N GLY A 7 11.09 55.52 39.08
CA GLY A 7 9.69 55.54 39.43
C GLY A 7 8.98 56.25 38.25
N SER A 8 7.80 55.99 37.88
CA SER A 8 6.56 56.36 38.56
C SER A 8 5.34 55.99 37.71
N ARG A 9 4.31 55.56 38.37
CA ARG A 9 2.95 55.27 37.89
C ARG A 9 2.18 56.51 37.47
N SER A 10 1.25 56.40 36.54
CA SER A 10 -0.03 57.14 36.71
C SER A 10 -1.20 56.40 36.04
N ARG A 11 -2.25 56.25 36.84
CA ARG A 11 -3.60 55.78 36.52
C ARG A 11 -4.50 56.97 36.12
N ALA A 12 -5.50 56.74 35.28
CA ALA A 12 -6.89 57.30 35.38
C ALA A 12 -7.76 56.54 34.34
N ARG A 13 -8.79 55.79 34.70
CA ARG A 13 -10.21 56.10 35.04
C ARG A 13 -10.86 57.00 33.97
N GLY A 14 -12.02 56.73 33.40
CA GLY A 14 -13.21 55.98 33.70
C GLY A 14 -14.31 56.26 32.69
N LYS A 15 -15.20 55.32 32.55
CA LYS A 15 -16.67 55.25 32.29
C LYS A 15 -17.48 56.48 31.80
N PRO A 16 -18.86 56.33 31.44
CA PRO A 16 -19.62 55.19 30.93
C PRO A 16 -20.67 55.52 29.82
N ARG A 17 -21.28 54.48 29.27
CA ARG A 17 -22.68 54.23 28.81
C ARG A 17 -23.54 55.38 28.22
N SER A 18 -24.19 55.08 27.06
CA SER A 18 -25.61 55.35 26.87
C SER A 18 -26.23 54.39 25.85
N ALA A 19 -27.25 53.70 26.27
CA ALA A 19 -28.19 52.90 25.46
C ALA A 19 -29.26 53.85 24.94
N THR A 20 -29.70 53.69 23.70
CA THR A 20 -30.94 54.34 23.22
C THR A 20 -31.82 53.29 22.55
N PHE A 21 -32.91 52.99 23.17
CA PHE A 21 -34.07 52.27 22.59
C PHE A 21 -34.82 53.25 21.69
N VAL A 22 -35.26 52.81 20.51
CA VAL A 22 -36.34 53.44 19.77
C VAL A 22 -37.31 52.37 19.28
N ALA A 23 -38.56 52.67 19.51
CA ALA A 23 -39.71 51.78 19.43
C ALA A 23 -40.24 51.56 17.99
N LEU A 24 -40.90 50.48 17.89
CA LEU A 24 -41.70 49.91 16.80
C LEU A 24 -42.84 50.84 16.40
N SER A 25 -43.05 51.07 15.12
CA SER A 25 -44.34 51.56 14.58
C SER A 25 -44.72 50.74 13.37
N VAL A 26 -45.81 50.01 13.48
CA VAL A 26 -46.46 49.25 12.41
C VAL A 26 -47.32 50.24 11.59
N ALA A 27 -47.14 50.24 10.27
CA ALA A 27 -48.09 50.79 9.33
C ALA A 27 -48.40 49.78 8.23
N ILE A 28 -49.63 49.34 8.17
CA ILE A 28 -50.20 48.50 7.12
C ILE A 28 -50.63 49.42 5.98
N ALA A 29 -50.16 49.15 4.78
CA ALA A 29 -50.71 49.69 3.54
C ALA A 29 -50.88 48.61 2.50
N LEU A 30 -52.14 48.41 2.10
CA LEU A 30 -52.55 47.53 0.97
C LEU A 30 -52.17 48.18 -0.38
N GLY A 31 -51.74 47.34 -1.32
CA GLY A 31 -52.08 47.51 -2.73
C GLY A 31 -50.93 47.73 -3.67
N ALA A 32 -50.75 46.82 -4.53
CA ALA A 32 -50.57 46.82 -5.97
C ALA A 32 -49.63 45.67 -6.41
N ILE A 33 -50.21 44.72 -7.11
CA ILE A 33 -49.49 43.61 -7.76
C ILE A 33 -48.83 44.21 -9.03
N THR A 34 -47.55 44.43 -8.97
CA THR A 34 -46.74 44.67 -10.18
C THR A 34 -45.95 43.40 -10.49
N ALA A 35 -46.07 42.87 -11.68
CA ALA A 35 -45.32 41.73 -12.20
C ALA A 35 -43.79 42.03 -12.10
N VAL A 36 -43.09 41.30 -11.26
CA VAL A 36 -41.63 41.35 -11.20
C VAL A 36 -41.07 40.42 -12.26
N THR A 37 -40.49 41.01 -13.30
CA THR A 37 -39.61 40.32 -14.21
C THR A 37 -38.35 39.92 -13.47
N THR A 38 -38.11 38.62 -13.34
CA THR A 38 -36.87 38.07 -12.76
C THR A 38 -35.70 38.48 -13.65
N PRO A 39 -34.65 39.14 -13.11
CA PRO A 39 -33.41 39.34 -13.85
C PRO A 39 -32.75 37.96 -14.03
N ALA A 40 -32.21 37.73 -15.24
CA ALA A 40 -31.41 36.55 -15.53
C ALA A 40 -30.26 36.43 -14.52
N SER A 41 -30.14 35.24 -13.92
CA SER A 41 -29.06 34.94 -13.00
C SER A 41 -27.73 35.12 -13.73
N ALA A 42 -26.96 36.14 -13.34
CA ALA A 42 -25.57 36.27 -13.73
C ALA A 42 -24.86 35.01 -13.20
N GLY A 43 -24.24 34.24 -14.11
CA GLY A 43 -23.47 33.07 -13.75
C GLY A 43 -22.45 33.41 -12.68
N ALA A 44 -22.42 32.61 -11.64
CA ALA A 44 -21.40 32.71 -10.61
C ALA A 44 -20.02 32.63 -11.28
N PRO A 45 -19.04 33.48 -10.87
CA PRO A 45 -17.69 33.36 -11.43
C PRO A 45 -17.17 31.95 -11.20
N ASP A 46 -16.62 31.33 -12.26
CA ASP A 46 -15.94 30.04 -12.20
C ASP A 46 -14.95 30.09 -11.03
N ARG A 47 -15.23 29.31 -9.98
CA ARG A 47 -14.21 29.06 -8.96
C ARG A 47 -13.06 28.36 -9.67
N PRO A 48 -11.83 28.85 -9.55
CA PRO A 48 -10.68 28.12 -10.05
C PRO A 48 -10.77 26.70 -9.52
N LYS A 49 -10.79 25.70 -10.40
CA LYS A 49 -10.73 24.29 -10.03
C LYS A 49 -9.49 24.16 -9.17
N ALA A 50 -9.66 23.77 -7.91
CA ALA A 50 -8.53 23.46 -7.05
C ALA A 50 -7.66 22.47 -7.82
N GLN A 51 -6.43 22.87 -8.11
CA GLN A 51 -5.46 22.01 -8.77
C GLN A 51 -5.21 20.88 -7.80
N VAL A 52 -5.72 19.68 -8.14
CA VAL A 52 -5.45 18.47 -7.35
C VAL A 52 -3.95 18.22 -7.52
N VAL A 53 -3.17 18.55 -6.52
CA VAL A 53 -1.75 18.16 -6.47
C VAL A 53 -1.77 16.64 -6.44
N ALA A 54 -1.19 16.00 -7.46
CA ALA A 54 -1.09 14.56 -7.50
C ALA A 54 -0.40 14.07 -6.22
N ALA A 55 -1.01 13.12 -5.52
CA ALA A 55 -0.41 12.53 -4.33
C ALA A 55 0.88 11.80 -4.74
N ILE A 56 1.90 11.85 -3.88
CA ILE A 56 3.14 11.10 -4.10
C ILE A 56 2.82 9.61 -4.03
N PRO A 57 3.10 8.80 -5.08
CA PRO A 57 2.83 7.37 -5.05
C PRO A 57 3.65 6.67 -3.97
N ARG A 58 3.06 5.70 -3.27
CA ARG A 58 3.80 4.80 -2.40
C ARG A 58 4.28 3.61 -3.21
N TYR A 59 5.58 3.47 -3.35
CA TYR A 59 6.20 2.37 -4.09
C TYR A 59 6.49 1.17 -3.18
N ASP A 60 6.46 -0.04 -3.77
CA ASP A 60 6.88 -1.25 -3.10
C ASP A 60 8.41 -1.29 -2.99
N HIS A 61 9.11 -0.86 -4.04
CA HIS A 61 10.57 -0.78 -4.08
C HIS A 61 11.04 0.51 -4.76
N VAL A 62 11.96 1.19 -4.12
CA VAL A 62 12.70 2.33 -4.68
C VAL A 62 14.18 1.98 -4.71
N VAL A 63 14.81 2.07 -5.88
CA VAL A 63 16.26 1.96 -6.04
C VAL A 63 16.83 3.33 -6.34
N VAL A 64 17.80 3.77 -5.56
CA VAL A 64 18.51 5.03 -5.73
C VAL A 64 19.97 4.72 -6.08
N VAL A 65 20.43 5.20 -7.22
CA VAL A 65 21.87 5.20 -7.57
C VAL A 65 22.36 6.62 -7.51
N VAL A 66 23.50 6.81 -6.85
CA VAL A 66 24.16 8.11 -6.71
C VAL A 66 25.51 8.03 -7.45
N HIS A 67 25.66 8.88 -8.45
CA HIS A 67 26.90 9.12 -9.16
C HIS A 67 27.61 10.37 -8.61
N GLU A 68 28.80 10.69 -9.14
CA GLU A 68 29.73 11.63 -8.56
C GLU A 68 30.20 12.72 -9.55
N ASN A 69 30.31 13.94 -8.98
CA ASN A 69 31.10 15.03 -9.55
C ASN A 69 30.79 15.44 -11.00
N ALA A 70 29.54 15.32 -11.46
CA ALA A 70 29.19 15.73 -12.82
C ALA A 70 27.99 16.69 -12.82
N ASN A 71 28.16 17.79 -13.54
CA ASN A 71 27.05 18.72 -13.73
C ASN A 71 26.00 18.20 -14.71
N HIS A 72 24.84 18.78 -14.67
CA HIS A 72 23.69 18.37 -15.49
C HIS A 72 24.05 18.29 -16.99
N GLU A 73 24.77 19.26 -17.54
CA GLU A 73 25.07 19.35 -18.97
C GLU A 73 26.12 18.33 -19.43
N GLU A 74 26.95 17.85 -18.49
CA GLU A 74 27.90 16.78 -18.82
C GLU A 74 27.19 15.43 -19.00
N ILE A 75 25.98 15.28 -18.50
CA ILE A 75 25.23 14.02 -18.53
C ILE A 75 24.04 14.11 -19.50
N ILE A 76 23.14 15.09 -19.31
CA ILE A 76 21.92 15.19 -20.09
C ILE A 76 22.22 15.80 -21.48
N GLY A 77 21.95 15.03 -22.51
CA GLY A 77 22.27 15.38 -23.90
C GLY A 77 23.67 14.92 -24.36
N ASN A 78 24.47 14.33 -23.47
CA ASN A 78 25.81 13.86 -23.80
C ASN A 78 25.74 12.46 -24.46
N SER A 79 26.36 12.32 -25.61
CA SER A 79 26.47 11.04 -26.35
C SER A 79 27.25 9.95 -25.62
N GLN A 80 28.06 10.30 -24.61
CA GLN A 80 28.75 9.36 -23.75
C GLN A 80 27.89 8.76 -22.64
N ALA A 81 26.67 9.28 -22.45
CA ALA A 81 25.68 8.78 -21.47
C ALA A 81 24.39 8.29 -22.15
N PRO A 82 24.44 7.38 -23.14
CA PRO A 82 23.27 7.03 -23.94
C PRO A 82 22.16 6.36 -23.12
N TYR A 83 22.49 5.53 -22.13
CA TYR A 83 21.50 4.84 -21.31
C TYR A 83 20.84 5.78 -20.30
N ILE A 84 21.61 6.64 -19.63
CA ILE A 84 21.04 7.64 -18.71
C ILE A 84 20.15 8.62 -19.48
N ASN A 85 20.52 9.01 -20.69
CA ASN A 85 19.68 9.83 -21.56
C ASN A 85 18.42 9.09 -22.04
N GLN A 86 18.46 7.78 -22.24
CA GLN A 86 17.28 6.97 -22.50
C GLN A 86 16.33 6.98 -21.28
N LEU A 87 16.85 6.82 -20.07
CA LEU A 87 16.05 6.95 -18.84
C LEU A 87 15.46 8.36 -18.69
N ALA A 88 16.23 9.40 -18.98
CA ALA A 88 15.77 10.79 -18.94
C ALA A 88 14.64 11.09 -19.96
N ALA A 89 14.72 10.48 -21.14
CA ALA A 89 13.70 10.63 -22.18
C ALA A 89 12.40 9.88 -21.85
N GLY A 90 12.51 8.73 -21.18
CA GLY A 90 11.37 7.88 -20.80
C GLY A 90 10.84 8.13 -19.39
N GLY A 91 11.46 8.99 -18.60
CA GLY A 91 11.13 9.29 -17.22
C GLY A 91 11.02 10.80 -16.95
N ALA A 92 11.03 11.16 -15.68
CA ALA A 92 11.06 12.56 -15.24
C ALA A 92 12.50 13.01 -15.07
N SER A 93 12.94 13.96 -15.91
CA SER A 93 14.28 14.56 -15.87
C SER A 93 14.20 15.99 -15.34
N PHE A 94 14.97 16.25 -14.27
CA PHE A 94 15.01 17.60 -13.67
C PHE A 94 16.09 18.44 -14.37
N THR A 95 15.76 19.69 -14.65
CA THR A 95 16.67 20.66 -15.26
C THR A 95 17.24 21.67 -14.26
N ASP A 96 16.74 21.63 -13.02
CA ASP A 96 17.15 22.53 -11.93
C ASP A 96 17.18 21.74 -10.60
N PHE A 97 18.02 20.69 -10.56
CA PHE A 97 18.28 19.91 -9.36
C PHE A 97 19.72 20.17 -8.87
N HIS A 98 19.91 20.29 -7.56
CA HIS A 98 21.16 20.74 -6.98
C HIS A 98 21.67 19.82 -5.88
N GLY A 99 23.00 19.69 -5.77
CA GLY A 99 23.67 19.26 -4.55
C GLY A 99 23.67 20.40 -3.51
N GLU A 100 23.95 20.05 -2.25
CA GLU A 100 23.90 21.03 -1.15
C GLU A 100 25.19 21.83 -1.01
N THR A 101 26.33 21.18 -1.22
CA THR A 101 27.66 21.75 -0.96
C THR A 101 28.75 20.98 -1.70
N HIS A 102 30.01 21.28 -1.39
CA HIS A 102 31.21 20.53 -1.69
C HIS A 102 32.03 20.31 -0.41
N PRO A 103 32.79 19.22 -0.28
CA PRO A 103 32.91 18.04 -1.15
C PRO A 103 31.77 17.03 -0.96
N SER A 104 31.94 15.80 -1.48
CA SER A 104 30.94 14.75 -1.59
C SER A 104 30.28 14.36 -0.27
N GLN A 105 31.04 14.04 0.77
CA GLN A 105 30.51 13.40 1.98
C GLN A 105 29.36 14.16 2.66
N PRO A 106 29.39 15.51 2.84
CA PRO A 106 28.26 16.26 3.38
C PRO A 106 26.98 16.14 2.54
N ASN A 107 27.05 15.98 1.21
CA ASN A 107 25.88 15.76 0.35
C ASN A 107 25.23 14.39 0.62
N TYR A 108 26.02 13.34 0.78
CA TYR A 108 25.51 12.02 1.18
C TYR A 108 24.85 12.05 2.57
N MET A 109 25.44 12.79 3.53
CA MET A 109 24.80 13.00 4.85
C MET A 109 23.47 13.73 4.73
N ALA A 110 23.43 14.79 3.94
CA ALA A 110 22.24 15.60 3.68
C ALA A 110 21.10 14.75 3.05
N MET A 111 21.42 14.00 2.00
CA MET A 111 20.49 13.11 1.27
C MET A 111 19.92 12.02 2.19
N PHE A 112 20.68 11.56 3.18
CA PHE A 112 20.31 10.45 4.04
C PHE A 112 19.61 10.87 5.34
N SER A 113 19.96 12.05 5.89
CA SER A 113 19.51 12.47 7.22
C SER A 113 18.90 13.90 7.29
N GLY A 114 18.78 14.57 6.15
CA GLY A 114 18.29 15.97 6.12
C GLY A 114 19.28 16.97 6.72
N SER A 115 20.52 16.59 6.95
CA SER A 115 21.56 17.43 7.53
C SER A 115 22.94 16.91 7.16
N THR A 116 23.91 17.81 6.95
CA THR A 116 25.31 17.41 6.77
C THR A 116 25.94 16.84 8.05
N GLN A 117 25.23 16.85 9.18
CA GLN A 117 25.72 16.44 10.51
C GLN A 117 26.97 17.20 10.96
N GLY A 118 27.18 18.43 10.43
CA GLY A 118 28.37 19.23 10.68
C GLY A 118 29.62 18.76 9.93
N VAL A 119 29.48 17.79 9.04
CA VAL A 119 30.56 17.35 8.14
C VAL A 119 30.78 18.41 7.07
N THR A 120 32.05 18.77 6.86
CA THR A 120 32.49 19.78 5.88
C THR A 120 33.62 19.30 4.97
N GLY A 121 34.03 18.04 5.11
CA GLY A 121 35.10 17.40 4.35
C GLY A 121 34.80 15.93 4.11
N ASP A 122 35.79 15.22 3.59
CA ASP A 122 35.69 13.79 3.21
C ASP A 122 36.43 12.86 4.19
N GLU A 123 36.51 13.27 5.47
CA GLU A 123 37.22 12.54 6.49
C GLU A 123 36.59 11.16 6.74
N CYS A 124 37.42 10.17 7.02
CA CYS A 124 36.96 8.82 7.34
C CYS A 124 37.58 8.28 8.62
N PRO A 125 36.75 7.92 9.64
CA PRO A 125 35.33 8.20 9.75
C PRO A 125 35.03 9.70 9.85
N PRO A 126 33.83 10.17 9.49
CA PRO A 126 33.49 11.58 9.59
C PRO A 126 33.48 12.06 11.03
N PRO A 127 33.89 13.33 11.30
CA PRO A 127 33.98 13.88 12.64
C PRO A 127 32.63 13.79 13.38
N GLY A 128 32.68 13.36 14.65
CA GLY A 128 31.47 13.23 15.48
C GLY A 128 30.65 11.97 15.27
N SER A 129 31.06 11.09 14.34
CA SER A 129 30.41 9.77 14.17
C SER A 129 30.79 8.80 15.32
N PRO A 130 29.92 7.80 15.65
CA PRO A 130 28.64 7.53 15.01
C PRO A 130 27.53 8.46 15.47
N TYR A 131 26.69 8.90 14.52
CA TYR A 131 25.56 9.80 14.76
C TYR A 131 24.34 9.04 15.31
N ALA A 132 23.61 9.69 16.23
CA ALA A 132 22.31 9.20 16.72
C ALA A 132 21.12 9.91 16.06
N ALA A 133 21.39 10.86 15.16
CA ALA A 133 20.37 11.64 14.48
C ALA A 133 19.39 10.77 13.65
N ASP A 134 18.21 11.31 13.43
CA ASP A 134 17.21 10.69 12.57
C ASP A 134 17.73 10.59 11.12
N ASN A 135 17.35 9.52 10.44
CA ASN A 135 17.79 9.24 9.08
C ASN A 135 16.78 8.33 8.36
N LEU A 136 16.85 8.27 7.05
CA LEU A 136 15.90 7.55 6.21
C LEU A 136 15.77 6.06 6.58
N ALA A 137 16.88 5.37 6.86
CA ALA A 137 16.85 3.95 7.21
C ALA A 137 16.07 3.71 8.52
N LYS A 138 16.40 4.48 9.57
CA LYS A 138 15.70 4.38 10.86
C LYS A 138 14.21 4.71 10.71
N GLN A 139 13.88 5.74 9.96
CA GLN A 139 12.49 6.18 9.76
C GLN A 139 11.67 5.10 9.05
N LEU A 140 12.23 4.45 8.01
CA LEU A 140 11.57 3.34 7.32
C LEU A 140 11.34 2.16 8.26
N ILE A 141 12.35 1.77 9.03
CA ILE A 141 12.24 0.68 10.01
C ILE A 141 11.18 0.98 11.07
N ASP A 142 11.10 2.22 11.56
CA ASP A 142 10.12 2.66 12.56
C ASP A 142 8.67 2.52 12.07
N VAL A 143 8.42 2.60 10.76
CA VAL A 143 7.08 2.40 10.15
C VAL A 143 6.87 1.01 9.55
N GLY A 144 7.76 0.06 9.85
CA GLY A 144 7.67 -1.33 9.38
C GLY A 144 8.07 -1.55 7.92
N ALA A 145 8.69 -0.54 7.28
CA ALA A 145 9.30 -0.66 5.97
C ALA A 145 10.76 -1.15 6.07
N THR A 146 11.37 -1.48 4.95
CA THR A 146 12.71 -2.05 4.91
C THR A 146 13.70 -1.15 4.20
N TRP A 147 14.95 -1.23 4.61
CA TRP A 147 16.08 -0.47 4.09
C TRP A 147 17.22 -1.39 3.71
N GLY A 148 17.99 -1.04 2.67
CA GLY A 148 19.24 -1.71 2.32
C GLY A 148 20.15 -0.87 1.47
N SER A 149 21.44 -1.19 1.48
CA SER A 149 22.43 -0.57 0.58
C SER A 149 23.32 -1.63 -0.05
N TYR A 150 23.61 -1.49 -1.33
CA TYR A 150 24.41 -2.39 -2.15
C TYR A 150 25.60 -1.62 -2.70
N ASN A 151 26.80 -1.94 -2.22
CA ASN A 151 27.98 -1.09 -2.39
C ASN A 151 29.06 -1.84 -3.14
N GLU A 152 29.54 -1.29 -4.23
CA GLU A 152 30.58 -1.91 -5.05
C GLU A 152 31.93 -1.85 -4.34
N ASP A 153 32.68 -2.95 -4.38
CA ASP A 153 33.96 -3.17 -3.72
C ASP A 153 33.94 -3.06 -2.17
N TRP A 154 32.76 -2.87 -1.56
CA TRP A 154 32.62 -2.99 -0.12
C TRP A 154 32.71 -4.44 0.34
N SER A 155 33.34 -4.68 1.48
CA SER A 155 33.54 -6.01 2.04
C SER A 155 32.98 -6.15 3.45
N ALA A 156 32.15 -7.16 3.66
CA ALA A 156 31.66 -7.53 5.00
C ALA A 156 32.77 -8.02 5.94
N ALA A 157 33.92 -8.45 5.44
CA ALA A 157 35.09 -8.84 6.26
C ALA A 157 35.79 -7.62 6.87
N ASN A 158 35.65 -6.44 6.27
CA ASN A 158 36.18 -5.19 6.82
C ASN A 158 35.15 -4.05 6.62
N PRO A 159 34.02 -4.08 7.30
CA PRO A 159 32.87 -3.18 7.04
C PRO A 159 33.18 -1.71 7.35
N GLY A 160 34.17 -1.44 8.18
CA GLY A 160 34.59 -0.10 8.58
C GLY A 160 35.69 0.51 7.74
N ALA A 161 36.19 -0.20 6.70
CA ALA A 161 37.29 0.29 5.88
C ALA A 161 36.92 1.63 5.21
N CYS A 162 37.84 2.57 5.21
CA CYS A 162 37.69 3.86 4.54
C CYS A 162 37.79 3.71 3.04
N THR A 163 38.64 2.80 2.56
CA THR A 163 38.83 2.45 1.17
C THR A 163 39.06 0.94 1.01
N SER A 164 38.66 0.39 -0.14
CA SER A 164 38.91 -1.00 -0.52
C SER A 164 38.86 -1.08 -2.05
N GLY A 165 40.01 -1.24 -2.73
CA GLY A 165 40.02 -1.06 -4.17
C GLY A 165 39.58 0.35 -4.56
N SER A 166 38.53 0.44 -5.38
CA SER A 166 37.88 1.72 -5.72
C SER A 166 36.69 2.07 -4.84
N TYR A 167 36.44 1.34 -3.76
CA TYR A 167 35.40 1.68 -2.78
C TYR A 167 35.83 2.89 -1.94
N ALA A 168 34.88 3.80 -1.68
CA ALA A 168 35.04 4.90 -0.75
C ALA A 168 33.90 4.92 0.27
N ARG A 169 34.24 4.83 1.57
CA ARG A 169 33.26 4.85 2.66
C ARG A 169 32.49 6.18 2.74
N LYS A 170 33.08 7.30 2.30
CA LYS A 170 32.45 8.61 2.27
C LYS A 170 31.13 8.63 1.49
N HIS A 171 30.97 7.72 0.50
CA HIS A 171 29.73 7.55 -0.26
C HIS A 171 28.69 6.65 0.45
N ASN A 172 28.97 6.22 1.68
CA ASN A 172 28.11 5.31 2.46
C ASN A 172 27.77 5.92 3.82
N PRO A 173 26.94 6.97 3.88
CA PRO A 173 26.68 7.73 5.11
C PRO A 173 26.08 6.86 6.21
N TRP A 174 25.24 5.86 5.88
CA TRP A 174 24.59 4.94 6.83
C TRP A 174 25.56 4.21 7.75
N LEU A 175 26.80 3.96 7.32
CA LEU A 175 27.85 3.36 8.15
C LEU A 175 28.34 4.28 9.29
N SER A 176 27.92 5.53 9.29
CA SER A 176 28.28 6.53 10.29
C SER A 176 27.14 6.85 11.27
N PHE A 177 26.04 6.09 11.22
CA PHE A 177 24.90 6.22 12.13
C PHE A 177 24.76 5.01 13.04
N ALA A 178 24.70 5.23 14.36
CA ALA A 178 24.58 4.17 15.37
C ALA A 178 23.23 3.43 15.34
N ASN A 179 22.20 4.07 14.78
CA ASN A 179 20.83 3.57 14.73
C ASN A 179 20.45 2.93 13.36
N VAL A 180 21.44 2.68 12.48
CA VAL A 180 21.27 1.92 11.25
C VAL A 180 21.85 0.51 11.47
N PRO A 181 21.05 -0.56 11.29
CA PRO A 181 21.54 -1.92 11.47
C PRO A 181 22.64 -2.27 10.46
N ALA A 182 23.80 -2.72 10.91
CA ALA A 182 24.93 -3.09 10.05
C ALA A 182 24.55 -4.19 9.01
N ALA A 183 23.62 -5.08 9.37
CA ALA A 183 23.13 -6.15 8.51
C ALA A 183 22.35 -5.65 7.27
N THR A 184 22.12 -4.36 7.13
CA THR A 184 21.43 -3.75 5.98
C THR A 184 22.40 -3.21 4.92
N THR A 185 23.70 -3.42 5.10
CA THR A 185 24.76 -3.05 4.14
C THR A 185 25.28 -4.32 3.48
N TYR A 186 25.26 -4.33 2.15
CA TYR A 186 25.61 -5.48 1.32
C TYR A 186 26.66 -5.12 0.28
N PRO A 187 27.47 -6.09 -0.17
CA PRO A 187 28.27 -5.90 -1.40
C PRO A 187 27.33 -5.79 -2.61
N ALA A 188 27.71 -5.03 -3.63
CA ALA A 188 26.90 -4.87 -4.85
C ALA A 188 26.59 -6.19 -5.58
N THR A 189 27.39 -7.24 -5.36
CA THR A 189 27.15 -8.58 -5.91
C THR A 189 25.91 -9.26 -5.30
N ALA A 190 25.45 -8.80 -4.13
CA ALA A 190 24.23 -9.29 -3.47
C ALA A 190 22.95 -8.60 -3.95
N PHE A 191 23.04 -7.63 -4.89
CA PHE A 191 21.85 -7.02 -5.49
C PHE A 191 21.02 -8.10 -6.20
N PRO A 192 19.76 -8.32 -5.82
CA PRO A 192 19.02 -9.49 -6.25
C PRO A 192 18.64 -9.43 -7.74
N THR A 193 18.45 -10.60 -8.34
CA THR A 193 17.86 -10.75 -9.68
C THR A 193 16.33 -10.91 -9.62
N ASP A 194 15.80 -11.38 -8.49
CA ASP A 194 14.36 -11.30 -8.17
C ASP A 194 14.11 -10.00 -7.42
N TYR A 195 13.65 -8.99 -8.14
CA TYR A 195 13.44 -7.65 -7.59
C TYR A 195 12.30 -7.56 -6.58
N ASN A 196 11.41 -8.55 -6.49
CA ASN A 196 10.40 -8.61 -5.42
C ASN A 196 11.01 -8.79 -4.02
N THR A 197 12.29 -9.19 -3.95
CA THR A 197 13.01 -9.39 -2.69
C THR A 197 13.78 -8.16 -2.22
N LEU A 198 13.76 -7.07 -3.00
CA LEU A 198 14.41 -5.83 -2.64
C LEU A 198 13.79 -5.21 -1.37
N PRO A 199 14.58 -4.50 -0.56
CA PRO A 199 14.04 -3.59 0.44
C PRO A 199 13.10 -2.53 -0.14
N THR A 200 12.29 -1.92 0.72
CA THR A 200 11.41 -0.79 0.35
C THR A 200 12.21 0.35 -0.28
N ILE A 201 13.33 0.74 0.34
CA ILE A 201 14.32 1.64 -0.32
C ILE A 201 15.68 0.98 -0.29
N SER A 202 16.34 0.98 -1.45
CA SER A 202 17.69 0.45 -1.67
C SER A 202 18.58 1.51 -2.29
N TYR A 203 19.70 1.80 -1.66
CA TYR A 203 20.75 2.58 -2.31
C TYR A 203 21.74 1.64 -2.99
N VAL A 204 22.10 1.95 -4.22
CA VAL A 204 23.11 1.20 -5.00
C VAL A 204 24.24 2.16 -5.29
N VAL A 205 25.41 1.89 -4.71
CA VAL A 205 26.56 2.79 -4.77
C VAL A 205 27.66 2.14 -5.61
N PRO A 206 27.96 2.70 -6.79
CA PRO A 206 29.09 2.29 -7.60
C PRO A 206 30.41 2.58 -6.88
N ASN A 207 31.50 1.97 -7.31
CA ASN A 207 32.84 2.37 -6.88
C ASN A 207 33.29 3.67 -7.58
N GLN A 208 34.36 4.30 -7.13
CA GLN A 208 34.82 5.63 -7.61
C GLN A 208 35.14 5.69 -9.12
N CYS A 209 35.34 4.56 -9.76
CA CYS A 209 35.49 4.51 -11.21
C CYS A 209 34.12 4.48 -11.92
N ASN A 210 33.23 3.66 -11.42
CA ASN A 210 31.91 3.45 -12.02
C ASN A 210 30.90 4.55 -11.64
N ASP A 211 31.14 5.32 -10.57
CA ASP A 211 30.33 6.50 -10.22
C ASP A 211 30.79 7.79 -10.93
N MET A 212 31.87 7.74 -11.74
CA MET A 212 32.48 8.85 -12.49
C MET A 212 33.38 9.77 -11.65
N HIS A 213 33.63 9.49 -10.36
CA HIS A 213 34.48 10.30 -9.48
C HIS A 213 35.91 10.45 -10.02
N ASP A 214 36.53 9.33 -10.39
CA ASP A 214 37.94 9.31 -10.77
C ASP A 214 38.22 9.80 -12.18
N ARG A 215 37.21 10.25 -12.94
CA ARG A 215 37.33 10.63 -14.36
C ARG A 215 38.40 11.69 -14.64
N LEU A 216 38.68 12.57 -13.68
CA LEU A 216 39.68 13.62 -13.80
C LEU A 216 41.11 13.05 -13.68
N PHE A 217 41.27 11.90 -13.03
CA PHE A 217 42.55 11.25 -12.76
C PHE A 217 42.77 10.00 -13.62
N ASN A 218 41.67 9.35 -14.04
CA ASN A 218 41.67 8.14 -14.83
C ASN A 218 40.64 8.23 -15.96
N PRO A 219 41.01 8.47 -17.21
CA PRO A 219 40.08 8.55 -18.34
C PRO A 219 39.22 7.31 -18.56
N ALA A 220 39.66 6.12 -18.05
CA ALA A 220 38.86 4.90 -18.10
C ALA A 220 37.65 4.92 -17.13
N CYS A 221 37.63 5.86 -16.20
CA CYS A 221 36.54 6.04 -15.22
C CYS A 221 35.56 7.17 -15.61
N GLY A 222 35.44 7.42 -16.92
CA GLY A 222 34.65 8.53 -17.46
C GLY A 222 33.14 8.30 -17.48
N ILE A 223 32.42 9.25 -18.06
CA ILE A 223 30.95 9.25 -18.17
C ILE A 223 30.43 7.98 -18.85
N SER A 224 31.10 7.52 -19.94
CA SER A 224 30.68 6.30 -20.64
C SER A 224 30.87 5.03 -19.80
N THR A 225 31.78 5.03 -18.84
CA THR A 225 32.00 3.92 -17.91
C THR A 225 30.86 3.87 -16.91
N GLY A 226 30.50 4.98 -16.27
CA GLY A 226 29.38 5.07 -15.36
C GLY A 226 28.04 4.80 -16.04
N ASP A 227 27.81 5.31 -17.25
CA ASP A 227 26.63 4.99 -18.05
C ASP A 227 26.50 3.50 -18.36
N THR A 228 27.62 2.88 -18.77
CA THR A 228 27.68 1.45 -19.07
C THR A 228 27.42 0.62 -17.82
N TRP A 229 28.02 1.01 -16.69
CA TRP A 229 27.78 0.35 -15.40
C TRP A 229 26.30 0.47 -15.00
N THR A 230 25.71 1.66 -15.09
CA THR A 230 24.29 1.91 -14.77
C THR A 230 23.40 1.02 -15.62
N ARG A 231 23.65 0.94 -16.93
CA ARG A 231 22.92 0.05 -17.83
C ARG A 231 23.06 -1.41 -17.42
N ASN A 232 24.28 -1.89 -17.23
CA ASN A 232 24.54 -3.30 -16.95
C ASN A 232 23.96 -3.73 -15.59
N LYS A 233 23.98 -2.85 -14.60
CA LYS A 233 23.52 -3.13 -13.23
C LYS A 233 22.02 -2.95 -13.09
N LEU A 234 21.42 -1.93 -13.71
CA LEU A 234 20.09 -1.46 -13.37
C LEU A 234 19.06 -1.52 -14.50
N SER A 235 19.45 -1.87 -15.75
CA SER A 235 18.48 -1.88 -16.86
C SER A 235 17.35 -2.89 -16.64
N GLY A 236 17.65 -4.07 -16.11
CA GLY A 236 16.63 -5.07 -15.76
C GLY A 236 15.65 -4.55 -14.73
N TYR A 237 16.15 -3.90 -13.66
CA TYR A 237 15.31 -3.28 -12.65
C TYR A 237 14.49 -2.12 -13.23
N ALA A 238 15.09 -1.25 -14.03
CA ALA A 238 14.38 -0.10 -14.62
C ALA A 238 13.18 -0.53 -15.46
N GLU A 239 13.33 -1.54 -16.30
CA GLU A 239 12.22 -2.06 -17.11
C GLU A 239 11.17 -2.78 -16.27
N TRP A 240 11.60 -3.56 -15.26
CA TRP A 240 10.70 -4.22 -14.32
C TRP A 240 9.89 -3.20 -13.49
N ALA A 241 10.52 -2.12 -13.04
CA ALA A 241 9.91 -1.09 -12.22
C ALA A 241 8.71 -0.40 -12.90
N LYS A 242 8.68 -0.33 -14.24
CA LYS A 242 7.56 0.28 -14.99
C LYS A 242 6.22 -0.43 -14.79
N THR A 243 6.24 -1.70 -14.45
CA THR A 243 5.05 -2.55 -14.34
C THR A 243 4.83 -3.14 -12.94
N HIS A 244 5.72 -2.86 -11.99
CA HIS A 244 5.73 -3.47 -10.65
C HIS A 244 5.77 -2.42 -9.53
N ASN A 245 4.94 -1.40 -9.61
CA ASN A 245 4.83 -0.35 -8.57
C ASN A 245 6.20 0.02 -7.93
N SER A 246 7.20 0.27 -8.76
CA SER A 246 8.59 0.49 -8.32
C SER A 246 9.22 1.67 -9.04
N LEU A 247 10.25 2.25 -8.43
CA LEU A 247 10.90 3.48 -8.87
C LEU A 247 12.42 3.31 -8.93
N LEU A 248 13.03 3.75 -10.01
CA LEU A 248 14.47 4.00 -10.11
C LEU A 248 14.72 5.50 -10.02
N VAL A 249 15.65 5.91 -9.18
CA VAL A 249 16.20 7.27 -9.10
C VAL A 249 17.67 7.21 -9.48
N VAL A 250 18.07 7.99 -10.48
CA VAL A 250 19.47 8.19 -10.87
C VAL A 250 19.81 9.64 -10.57
N THR A 251 20.76 9.87 -9.70
CA THR A 251 21.17 11.22 -9.26
C THR A 251 22.69 11.31 -9.05
N TRP A 252 23.19 12.49 -8.83
CA TRP A 252 24.56 12.80 -8.46
C TRP A 252 24.59 13.41 -7.08
N ASP A 253 25.71 13.34 -6.40
CA ASP A 253 25.91 13.97 -5.10
C ASP A 253 26.14 15.48 -5.23
N GLU A 254 27.05 15.87 -6.15
CA GLU A 254 27.47 17.23 -6.43
C GLU A 254 27.90 17.40 -7.89
N ASP A 255 28.09 18.65 -8.33
CA ASP A 255 28.62 18.96 -9.64
C ASP A 255 30.18 18.95 -9.64
N ASN A 256 30.78 19.38 -10.73
CA ASN A 256 32.23 19.50 -10.90
C ASN A 256 32.78 20.89 -10.57
N PHE A 257 32.17 21.63 -9.64
CA PHE A 257 32.50 23.01 -9.24
C PHE A 257 32.28 24.07 -10.33
N ARG A 258 31.40 23.83 -11.33
CA ARG A 258 31.25 24.72 -12.48
C ARG A 258 29.84 25.21 -12.76
N SER A 259 28.81 24.64 -12.17
CA SER A 259 27.41 24.85 -12.54
C SER A 259 26.50 25.13 -11.35
N GLU A 260 26.98 25.87 -10.35
CA GLU A 260 26.20 26.22 -9.14
C GLU A 260 25.66 24.98 -8.41
N ASN A 261 26.43 23.91 -8.42
CA ASN A 261 26.11 22.59 -7.90
C ASN A 261 24.85 21.95 -8.55
N ARG A 262 24.61 22.26 -9.83
CA ARG A 262 23.48 21.72 -10.60
C ARG A 262 23.83 20.36 -11.19
N ILE A 263 23.06 19.36 -10.77
CA ILE A 263 23.28 17.94 -11.08
C ILE A 263 22.15 17.36 -11.93
N ALA A 264 22.43 16.25 -12.61
CA ALA A 264 21.40 15.49 -13.28
C ALA A 264 20.64 14.64 -12.25
N THR A 265 19.30 14.64 -12.36
CA THR A 265 18.44 13.75 -11.58
C THR A 265 17.30 13.26 -12.47
N VAL A 266 17.10 11.94 -12.47
CA VAL A 266 16.08 11.26 -13.30
C VAL A 266 15.30 10.29 -12.42
N LEU A 267 13.97 10.37 -12.47
CA LEU A 267 13.06 9.39 -11.90
C LEU A 267 12.47 8.55 -13.03
N TYR A 268 12.48 7.21 -12.88
CA TYR A 268 12.01 6.28 -13.90
C TYR A 268 11.32 5.07 -13.28
N GLY A 269 10.14 4.71 -13.76
CA GLY A 269 9.37 3.58 -13.22
C GLY A 269 7.87 3.77 -13.33
N ALA A 270 7.13 2.99 -12.56
CA ALA A 270 5.67 3.11 -12.48
C ALA A 270 5.26 4.53 -12.01
N HIS A 271 4.10 5.00 -12.45
CA HIS A 271 3.51 6.29 -12.05
C HIS A 271 4.36 7.54 -12.35
N VAL A 272 5.52 7.40 -12.98
CA VAL A 272 6.34 8.53 -13.40
C VAL A 272 5.81 9.09 -14.72
N LYS A 273 5.50 10.39 -14.74
CA LYS A 273 5.13 11.11 -15.95
C LYS A 273 6.39 11.55 -16.69
N PRO A 274 6.66 11.00 -17.87
CA PRO A 274 7.82 11.43 -18.64
C PRO A 274 7.78 12.92 -18.96
N GLY A 275 8.93 13.58 -18.82
CA GLY A 275 9.02 15.01 -19.10
C GLY A 275 10.26 15.68 -18.51
N ARG A 276 10.42 16.97 -18.80
CA ARG A 276 11.48 17.81 -18.24
C ARG A 276 10.85 18.75 -17.22
N TYR A 277 11.41 18.82 -16.03
CA TYR A 277 10.88 19.54 -14.89
C TYR A 277 11.88 20.61 -14.43
N ALA A 278 11.44 21.87 -14.41
CA ALA A 278 12.28 23.02 -14.12
C ALA A 278 12.08 23.59 -12.70
N GLY A 279 11.25 22.94 -11.89
CA GLY A 279 11.12 23.34 -10.48
C GLY A 279 12.40 23.03 -9.72
N ARG A 280 12.96 24.07 -9.02
CA ARG A 280 14.17 23.88 -8.23
C ARG A 280 13.97 22.79 -7.16
N LYS A 281 14.85 21.83 -7.14
CA LYS A 281 14.93 20.73 -6.18
C LYS A 281 16.38 20.50 -5.74
N ASP A 282 16.52 19.76 -4.65
CA ASP A 282 17.80 19.40 -4.02
C ASP A 282 17.71 18.06 -3.31
N HIS A 283 18.76 17.61 -2.67
CA HIS A 283 18.75 16.36 -1.90
C HIS A 283 17.75 16.36 -0.75
N TYR A 284 17.50 17.52 -0.12
CA TYR A 284 16.47 17.63 0.90
C TYR A 284 15.06 17.46 0.33
N SER A 285 14.84 17.94 -0.90
CA SER A 285 13.60 17.75 -1.64
C SER A 285 13.35 16.27 -1.96
N LEU A 286 14.40 15.54 -2.36
CA LEU A 286 14.33 14.09 -2.62
C LEU A 286 14.05 13.31 -1.34
N LEU A 287 14.79 13.58 -0.26
CA LEU A 287 14.57 12.97 1.04
C LEU A 287 13.16 13.24 1.55
N ARG A 288 12.70 14.50 1.48
CA ARG A 288 11.33 14.87 1.83
C ARG A 288 10.28 14.08 1.05
N THR A 289 10.55 13.84 -0.24
CA THR A 289 9.66 13.04 -1.08
C THR A 289 9.55 11.61 -0.59
N PHE A 290 10.65 10.99 -0.18
CA PHE A 290 10.63 9.66 0.41
C PHE A 290 9.94 9.64 1.78
N GLU A 291 10.19 10.62 2.62
CA GLU A 291 9.53 10.75 3.92
C GLU A 291 8.01 10.90 3.77
N ASP A 292 7.54 11.74 2.85
CA ASP A 292 6.11 11.90 2.56
C ASP A 292 5.51 10.65 1.89
N MET A 293 6.26 9.97 1.02
CA MET A 293 5.88 8.72 0.33
C MET A 293 5.55 7.60 1.32
N TYR A 294 6.32 7.49 2.39
CA TYR A 294 6.16 6.43 3.39
C TYR A 294 5.51 6.89 4.71
N GLY A 295 5.12 8.17 4.79
CA GLY A 295 4.47 8.72 5.98
C GLY A 295 5.38 8.74 7.21
N THR A 296 6.68 8.89 7.00
CA THR A 296 7.67 8.98 8.09
C THR A 296 7.76 10.38 8.67
N ARG A 297 8.54 10.53 9.74
CA ARG A 297 8.92 11.87 10.24
C ARG A 297 9.77 12.58 9.19
N ARG A 298 9.77 13.89 9.23
CA ARG A 298 10.59 14.74 8.36
C ARG A 298 11.85 15.16 9.11
N SER A 299 13.02 14.79 8.58
CA SER A 299 14.31 15.02 9.22
C SER A 299 14.97 16.31 8.75
N GLY A 300 15.65 17.00 9.64
CA GLY A 300 16.48 18.15 9.35
C GLY A 300 15.86 19.16 8.40
N GLN A 301 16.58 19.54 7.35
CA GLN A 301 16.12 20.49 6.32
C GLN A 301 15.03 19.91 5.40
N ALA A 302 14.90 18.58 5.32
CA ALA A 302 13.78 17.95 4.60
C ALA A 302 12.42 18.37 5.17
N ALA A 303 12.35 18.73 6.46
CA ALA A 303 11.12 19.21 7.09
C ALA A 303 10.54 20.48 6.41
N THR A 304 11.39 21.32 5.85
CA THR A 304 11.02 22.58 5.18
C THR A 304 11.18 22.54 3.66
N ALA A 305 11.84 21.51 3.13
CA ALA A 305 12.03 21.35 1.69
C ALA A 305 10.72 21.09 0.95
N THR A 306 10.65 21.49 -0.31
CA THR A 306 9.50 21.24 -1.18
C THR A 306 9.62 19.85 -1.79
N PRO A 307 8.70 18.91 -1.52
CA PRO A 307 8.75 17.58 -2.10
C PRO A 307 8.56 17.60 -3.62
N ILE A 308 8.95 16.53 -4.27
CA ILE A 308 8.70 16.29 -5.70
C ILE A 308 7.26 15.80 -5.85
N THR A 309 6.39 16.61 -6.46
CA THR A 309 4.95 16.29 -6.62
C THR A 309 4.48 16.37 -8.07
N GLU A 310 5.21 17.08 -8.93
CA GLU A 310 4.83 17.43 -10.28
C GLU A 310 5.09 16.33 -11.33
N VAL A 311 5.86 15.32 -10.96
CA VAL A 311 6.34 14.26 -11.86
C VAL A 311 5.45 13.02 -11.88
N TRP A 312 4.44 12.96 -11.02
CA TRP A 312 3.59 11.79 -10.92
C TRP A 312 2.48 11.86 -11.96
N GLN A 313 2.24 10.76 -12.64
CA GLN A 313 1.07 10.63 -13.51
C GLN A 313 -0.18 10.78 -12.64
N ASP A 314 -1.24 11.37 -13.18
CA ASP A 314 -2.56 11.39 -12.56
C ASP A 314 -2.99 9.95 -12.28
N GLY A 315 -2.83 9.52 -11.03
CA GLY A 315 -2.85 8.14 -10.57
C GLY A 315 -1.71 7.82 -9.60
N GLY A 316 -1.23 8.78 -8.81
CA GLY A 316 -0.81 8.47 -7.43
C GLY A 316 -1.92 7.61 -6.84
N PRO A 317 -1.71 6.73 -5.84
CA PRO A 317 -2.68 5.68 -5.52
C PRO A 317 -4.07 6.26 -5.65
N SER A 318 -4.83 5.77 -6.64
CA SER A 318 -6.18 6.29 -6.93
C SER A 318 -6.88 6.33 -5.61
N ALA A 319 -7.58 7.43 -5.30
CA ALA A 319 -8.21 7.60 -3.99
C ALA A 319 -8.79 6.26 -3.53
N VAL A 320 -8.49 5.87 -2.30
CA VAL A 320 -9.00 4.61 -1.75
C VAL A 320 -10.47 4.49 -2.09
N SER A 321 -10.86 3.45 -2.73
CA SER A 321 -12.26 3.22 -3.11
C SER A 321 -12.66 1.78 -2.82
N VAL A 322 -13.87 1.62 -2.33
CA VAL A 322 -14.50 0.31 -2.12
C VAL A 322 -15.32 -0.02 -3.36
N VAL A 323 -15.06 -1.18 -3.95
CA VAL A 323 -15.93 -1.71 -5.02
C VAL A 323 -17.19 -2.25 -4.36
N SER A 324 -18.36 -1.77 -4.79
CA SER A 324 -19.64 -2.25 -4.23
C SER A 324 -19.76 -3.77 -4.42
N PRO A 325 -19.97 -4.53 -3.36
CA PRO A 325 -20.18 -5.97 -3.48
C PRO A 325 -21.56 -6.32 -4.04
N GLY A 326 -22.40 -5.31 -4.31
CA GLY A 326 -23.79 -5.52 -4.69
C GLY A 326 -24.66 -6.05 -3.55
N GLY A 327 -25.93 -6.34 -3.83
CA GLY A 327 -26.85 -6.91 -2.85
C GLY A 327 -26.38 -8.31 -2.40
N GLN A 328 -26.31 -8.53 -1.08
CA GLN A 328 -25.92 -9.78 -0.47
C GLN A 328 -27.13 -10.55 0.06
N SER A 329 -27.01 -11.86 0.17
CA SER A 329 -28.05 -12.70 0.73
C SER A 329 -27.48 -13.76 1.67
N GLY A 330 -28.28 -14.19 2.64
CA GLY A 330 -27.94 -15.25 3.57
C GLY A 330 -29.21 -15.92 4.11
N VAL A 331 -29.04 -16.96 4.90
CA VAL A 331 -30.12 -17.65 5.62
C VAL A 331 -29.72 -17.74 7.08
N VAL A 332 -30.67 -17.55 7.99
CA VAL A 332 -30.46 -17.69 9.44
C VAL A 332 -29.73 -18.99 9.75
N GLY A 333 -28.66 -18.91 10.57
CA GLY A 333 -27.85 -20.03 10.99
C GLY A 333 -26.85 -20.58 9.95
N ARG A 334 -26.82 -20.04 8.72
CA ARG A 334 -25.86 -20.45 7.68
C ARG A 334 -24.62 -19.56 7.71
N VAL A 335 -23.45 -20.19 7.68
CA VAL A 335 -22.18 -19.44 7.58
C VAL A 335 -22.13 -18.70 6.24
N VAL A 336 -21.78 -17.43 6.29
CA VAL A 336 -21.50 -16.59 5.13
C VAL A 336 -20.10 -16.01 5.24
N SER A 337 -19.48 -15.71 4.09
CA SER A 337 -18.20 -15.02 3.99
C SER A 337 -18.25 -14.09 2.79
N LEU A 338 -17.94 -12.82 3.01
CA LEU A 338 -17.89 -11.78 1.97
C LEU A 338 -16.54 -11.07 2.06
N ALA A 339 -15.74 -11.16 1.02
CA ALA A 339 -14.56 -10.34 0.84
C ALA A 339 -14.94 -9.08 0.06
N VAL A 340 -14.67 -7.91 0.64
CA VAL A 340 -14.87 -6.62 -0.02
C VAL A 340 -13.59 -6.23 -0.74
N VAL A 341 -13.72 -5.89 -2.03
CA VAL A 341 -12.59 -5.46 -2.87
C VAL A 341 -12.37 -3.97 -2.65
N VAL A 342 -11.14 -3.62 -2.25
CA VAL A 342 -10.65 -2.24 -2.14
C VAL A 342 -9.67 -1.99 -3.27
N SER A 343 -9.75 -0.85 -3.90
CA SER A 343 -8.84 -0.41 -4.96
C SER A 343 -8.30 0.99 -4.67
N GLY A 344 -7.16 1.33 -5.26
CA GLY A 344 -6.47 2.58 -4.98
C GLY A 344 -5.88 2.63 -3.57
N GLY A 345 -5.25 3.75 -3.20
CA GLY A 345 -4.54 3.87 -1.94
C GLY A 345 -3.32 2.93 -1.83
N SER A 346 -2.81 2.81 -0.62
CA SER A 346 -1.65 1.95 -0.28
C SER A 346 -2.08 0.85 0.69
N GLY A 347 -2.02 -0.43 0.27
CA GLY A 347 -2.27 -1.56 1.19
C GLY A 347 -1.24 -1.64 2.34
N PRO A 348 -1.54 -2.35 3.43
CA PRO A 348 -2.78 -3.08 3.69
C PRO A 348 -3.96 -2.16 4.02
N TYR A 349 -5.18 -2.65 3.76
CA TYR A 349 -6.40 -1.89 4.02
C TYR A 349 -7.08 -2.35 5.31
N THR A 350 -7.71 -1.37 6.00
CA THR A 350 -8.60 -1.60 7.14
C THR A 350 -10.01 -1.20 6.76
N CYS A 351 -10.99 -2.10 6.93
CA CYS A 351 -12.39 -1.84 6.61
C CYS A 351 -13.24 -1.68 7.88
N VAL A 352 -14.09 -0.66 7.87
CA VAL A 352 -15.09 -0.43 8.92
C VAL A 352 -16.46 -0.64 8.32
N PHE A 353 -17.22 -1.58 8.89
CA PHE A 353 -18.59 -1.91 8.50
C PHE A 353 -19.59 -1.39 9.53
N GLN A 354 -20.72 -0.85 9.06
CA GLN A 354 -21.85 -0.46 9.87
C GLN A 354 -23.12 -1.14 9.34
N GLY A 355 -24.03 -1.49 10.22
CA GLY A 355 -25.33 -2.07 9.85
C GLY A 355 -25.25 -3.54 9.40
N LEU A 356 -24.21 -4.29 9.76
CA LEU A 356 -24.15 -5.73 9.49
C LEU A 356 -25.31 -6.48 10.13
N PRO A 357 -25.89 -7.51 9.47
CA PRO A 357 -26.84 -8.41 10.09
C PRO A 357 -26.30 -9.00 11.40
N VAL A 358 -27.16 -9.18 12.40
CA VAL A 358 -26.78 -9.76 13.71
C VAL A 358 -26.19 -11.17 13.50
N GLY A 359 -25.01 -11.39 14.08
CA GLY A 359 -24.26 -12.66 13.92
C GLY A 359 -23.16 -12.61 12.85
N LEU A 360 -23.02 -11.47 12.13
CA LEU A 360 -21.92 -11.22 11.21
C LEU A 360 -20.94 -10.20 11.79
N SER A 361 -19.66 -10.38 11.53
CA SER A 361 -18.62 -9.44 11.94
C SER A 361 -17.46 -9.42 10.94
N ALA A 362 -16.69 -8.32 10.93
CA ALA A 362 -15.40 -8.24 10.28
C ALA A 362 -14.31 -8.43 11.35
N ALA A 363 -13.51 -9.49 11.26
CA ALA A 363 -12.47 -9.77 12.23
C ALA A 363 -11.24 -8.86 12.01
N GLY A 364 -10.72 -8.28 13.10
CA GLY A 364 -9.44 -7.56 13.11
C GLY A 364 -9.32 -6.34 12.19
N GLY A 365 -10.45 -5.69 11.82
CA GLY A 365 -10.43 -4.56 10.87
C GLY A 365 -10.19 -4.98 9.41
N GLY A 366 -10.15 -6.26 9.10
CA GLY A 366 -9.99 -6.77 7.73
C GLY A 366 -11.21 -6.48 6.85
N CYS A 367 -11.01 -6.53 5.53
CA CYS A 367 -12.07 -6.32 4.54
C CYS A 367 -12.88 -7.60 4.23
N VAL A 368 -12.97 -8.51 5.19
CA VAL A 368 -13.75 -9.75 5.10
C VAL A 368 -14.77 -9.81 6.20
N VAL A 369 -16.05 -9.90 5.83
CA VAL A 369 -17.17 -10.16 6.75
C VAL A 369 -17.44 -11.66 6.79
N SER A 370 -17.58 -12.22 7.99
CA SER A 370 -17.92 -13.63 8.18
C SER A 370 -18.81 -13.84 9.39
N GLY A 371 -19.44 -15.01 9.46
CA GLY A 371 -20.28 -15.41 10.58
C GLY A 371 -21.55 -16.11 10.13
N SER A 372 -22.47 -16.33 11.07
CA SER A 372 -23.80 -16.92 10.80
C SER A 372 -24.87 -15.93 11.25
N PRO A 373 -25.66 -15.34 10.35
CA PRO A 373 -26.70 -14.40 10.74
C PRO A 373 -27.75 -15.10 11.61
N SER A 374 -28.16 -14.47 12.70
CA SER A 374 -29.08 -15.05 13.68
C SER A 374 -30.51 -14.55 13.57
N VAL A 375 -30.74 -13.48 12.81
CA VAL A 375 -32.07 -12.84 12.65
C VAL A 375 -32.36 -12.65 11.17
N SER A 376 -33.57 -13.04 10.73
CA SER A 376 -34.04 -12.78 9.36
C SER A 376 -34.46 -11.32 9.19
N GLY A 377 -34.27 -10.76 7.99
CA GLY A 377 -34.64 -9.39 7.68
C GLY A 377 -33.71 -8.80 6.62
N THR A 378 -33.90 -7.51 6.35
CA THR A 378 -33.01 -6.78 5.43
C THR A 378 -32.26 -5.71 6.22
N SER A 379 -30.94 -5.67 6.04
CA SER A 379 -30.05 -4.66 6.61
C SER A 379 -29.45 -3.80 5.50
N GLN A 380 -29.32 -2.51 5.76
CA GLN A 380 -28.49 -1.63 4.93
C GLN A 380 -27.10 -1.58 5.53
N VAL A 381 -26.12 -2.13 4.83
CA VAL A 381 -24.71 -2.16 5.27
C VAL A 381 -23.96 -1.02 4.60
N SER A 382 -23.14 -0.31 5.37
CA SER A 382 -22.19 0.67 4.85
C SER A 382 -20.77 0.22 5.17
N VAL A 383 -19.84 0.40 4.24
CA VAL A 383 -18.41 0.09 4.42
C VAL A 383 -17.55 1.26 3.97
N THR A 384 -16.53 1.58 4.76
CA THR A 384 -15.42 2.47 4.40
C THR A 384 -14.12 1.70 4.54
N ALA A 385 -13.15 2.00 3.70
CA ALA A 385 -11.81 1.44 3.78
C ALA A 385 -10.80 2.56 4.06
N ALA A 386 -9.88 2.32 4.98
CA ALA A 386 -8.70 3.15 5.19
C ALA A 386 -7.47 2.38 4.68
N ASP A 387 -6.56 3.08 4.04
CA ASP A 387 -5.27 2.53 3.61
C ASP A 387 -4.20 2.65 4.71
N SER A 388 -3.00 2.12 4.45
CA SER A 388 -1.89 2.11 5.42
C SER A 388 -1.36 3.50 5.78
N VAL A 389 -1.67 4.52 4.98
CA VAL A 389 -1.25 5.93 5.23
C VAL A 389 -2.39 6.79 5.76
N GLY A 390 -3.56 6.18 6.04
CA GLY A 390 -4.70 6.86 6.67
C GLY A 390 -5.66 7.56 5.70
N ALA A 391 -5.51 7.39 4.38
CA ALA A 391 -6.50 7.86 3.42
C ALA A 391 -7.76 6.98 3.51
N VAL A 392 -8.95 7.59 3.54
CA VAL A 392 -10.22 6.91 3.76
C VAL A 392 -11.10 7.04 2.51
N SER A 393 -11.74 5.93 2.12
CA SER A 393 -12.69 5.92 1.01
C SER A 393 -14.00 6.66 1.34
N ALA A 394 -14.71 7.09 0.31
CA ALA A 394 -16.13 7.38 0.47
C ALA A 394 -16.88 6.10 0.94
N PRO A 395 -17.94 6.25 1.76
CA PRO A 395 -18.75 5.12 2.20
C PRO A 395 -19.50 4.50 1.01
N VAL A 396 -19.46 3.17 0.92
CA VAL A 396 -20.25 2.40 -0.05
C VAL A 396 -21.33 1.62 0.68
N SER A 397 -22.56 1.77 0.24
CA SER A 397 -23.71 1.12 0.87
C SER A 397 -24.30 0.03 -0.02
N PHE A 398 -24.73 -1.07 0.59
CA PHE A 398 -25.37 -2.20 -0.10
C PHE A 398 -26.39 -2.89 0.82
N GLY A 399 -27.42 -3.50 0.22
CA GLY A 399 -28.41 -4.27 0.94
C GLY A 399 -27.93 -5.68 1.29
N TRP A 400 -28.28 -6.17 2.48
CA TRP A 400 -28.09 -7.57 2.86
C TRP A 400 -29.41 -8.17 3.31
N THR A 401 -29.91 -9.18 2.61
CA THR A 401 -31.18 -9.87 2.94
C THR A 401 -30.87 -11.22 3.58
N VAL A 402 -31.35 -11.42 4.80
CA VAL A 402 -31.26 -12.70 5.50
C VAL A 402 -32.65 -13.35 5.48
N ALA A 403 -32.79 -14.44 4.78
CA ALA A 403 -34.02 -15.24 4.79
C ALA A 403 -34.13 -16.02 6.10
N ALA A 404 -35.36 -16.20 6.56
CA ALA A 404 -35.63 -17.15 7.65
C ALA A 404 -35.18 -18.56 7.21
N THR A 405 -34.85 -19.39 8.19
CA THR A 405 -34.71 -20.84 7.90
C THR A 405 -36.04 -21.33 7.33
N PRO A 406 -35.99 -22.12 6.23
CA PRO A 406 -37.20 -22.75 5.73
C PRO A 406 -37.92 -23.49 6.88
N SER A 407 -39.19 -23.18 7.12
CA SER A 407 -40.01 -23.77 8.20
C SER A 407 -40.49 -25.20 7.86
N GLY A 408 -39.89 -25.87 6.88
CA GLY A 408 -40.06 -27.30 6.62
C GLY A 408 -39.01 -28.11 7.39
N GLY A 409 -39.44 -29.06 8.19
CA GLY A 409 -38.52 -30.01 8.79
C GLY A 409 -37.72 -30.80 7.74
N VAL A 410 -36.68 -31.49 8.16
CA VAL A 410 -35.94 -32.43 7.27
C VAL A 410 -36.95 -33.43 6.68
N GLU A 411 -36.90 -33.64 5.39
CA GLU A 411 -37.70 -34.63 4.67
C GLU A 411 -36.77 -35.60 3.95
N ILE A 412 -37.10 -36.87 3.99
CA ILE A 412 -36.48 -37.94 3.22
C ILE A 412 -37.47 -38.46 2.20
N ALA A 413 -37.13 -38.39 0.94
CA ALA A 413 -37.88 -39.09 -0.13
C ALA A 413 -37.43 -40.54 -0.16
N SER A 414 -38.37 -41.46 0.16
CA SER A 414 -38.12 -42.89 0.03
C SER A 414 -37.72 -43.21 -1.44
N PRO A 415 -36.63 -43.94 -1.66
CA PRO A 415 -36.26 -44.38 -3.01
C PRO A 415 -37.22 -45.43 -3.59
N GLY A 416 -38.22 -45.85 -2.80
CA GLY A 416 -39.16 -46.88 -3.16
C GLY A 416 -38.57 -48.31 -3.02
N ALA A 417 -39.38 -49.32 -3.29
CA ALA A 417 -38.95 -50.73 -3.25
C ALA A 417 -37.75 -50.98 -4.17
N ARG A 418 -36.77 -51.71 -3.69
CA ARG A 418 -35.54 -52.04 -4.43
C ARG A 418 -35.43 -53.53 -4.62
N VAL A 419 -34.92 -53.92 -5.78
CA VAL A 419 -34.57 -55.30 -6.08
C VAL A 419 -33.13 -55.27 -6.65
N SER A 420 -32.32 -56.21 -6.20
CA SER A 420 -30.99 -56.42 -6.72
C SER A 420 -30.69 -57.92 -6.77
N ARG A 421 -29.72 -58.33 -7.59
CA ARG A 421 -29.21 -59.70 -7.63
C ARG A 421 -28.04 -59.85 -6.69
N PHE A 422 -27.80 -61.08 -6.26
CA PHE A 422 -26.59 -61.41 -5.51
C PHE A 422 -25.33 -60.93 -6.29
N ASP A 423 -24.38 -60.30 -5.60
CA ASP A 423 -23.16 -59.69 -6.14
C ASP A 423 -23.38 -58.54 -7.16
N GLN A 424 -24.59 -58.08 -7.32
CA GLN A 424 -24.84 -56.92 -8.17
C GLN A 424 -24.31 -55.66 -7.54
N ARG A 425 -23.56 -54.83 -8.33
CA ARG A 425 -23.16 -53.50 -7.91
C ARG A 425 -24.37 -52.56 -7.89
N VAL A 426 -24.54 -51.88 -6.79
CA VAL A 426 -25.68 -51.00 -6.54
C VAL A 426 -25.19 -49.59 -6.23
N THR A 427 -25.94 -48.57 -6.69
CA THR A 427 -25.82 -47.19 -6.27
C THR A 427 -27.23 -46.57 -6.22
N VAL A 428 -27.66 -46.15 -5.04
CA VAL A 428 -29.00 -45.58 -4.80
C VAL A 428 -28.85 -44.34 -3.97
N ALA A 429 -29.24 -43.19 -4.53
CA ALA A 429 -29.28 -41.91 -3.82
C ALA A 429 -30.61 -41.82 -3.02
N VAL A 430 -30.49 -41.54 -1.73
CA VAL A 430 -31.60 -41.17 -0.87
C VAL A 430 -31.69 -39.66 -0.85
N ARG A 431 -32.75 -39.06 -1.35
CA ARG A 431 -32.88 -37.64 -1.46
C ARG A 431 -33.37 -37.06 -0.13
N VAL A 432 -32.62 -36.10 0.40
CA VAL A 432 -32.93 -35.32 1.58
C VAL A 432 -33.23 -33.89 1.17
N SER A 433 -34.28 -33.32 1.70
CA SER A 433 -34.71 -31.95 1.45
C SER A 433 -35.25 -31.27 2.73
N GLY A 434 -35.46 -30.01 2.72
CA GLY A 434 -35.90 -29.25 3.90
C GLY A 434 -34.83 -29.17 4.99
N GLY A 435 -35.18 -28.63 6.15
CA GLY A 435 -34.24 -28.46 7.26
C GLY A 435 -33.00 -27.63 6.93
N THR A 436 -31.94 -27.81 7.70
CA THR A 436 -30.69 -27.05 7.60
C THR A 436 -29.52 -27.95 7.19
N ALA A 437 -28.99 -27.83 5.94
CA ALA A 437 -27.79 -28.58 5.55
C ALA A 437 -26.52 -28.08 6.29
N PRO A 438 -25.44 -28.88 6.40
CA PRO A 438 -25.29 -30.22 5.81
C PRO A 438 -26.14 -31.28 6.53
N TYR A 439 -26.46 -32.34 5.78
CA TYR A 439 -27.13 -33.47 6.36
C TYR A 439 -26.13 -34.57 6.69
N SER A 440 -26.44 -35.37 7.73
CA SER A 440 -25.78 -36.63 8.04
C SER A 440 -26.79 -37.74 7.95
N CYS A 441 -26.44 -38.85 7.29
CA CYS A 441 -27.32 -39.98 7.06
C CYS A 441 -26.77 -41.26 7.73
N VAL A 442 -27.66 -42.03 8.36
CA VAL A 442 -27.38 -43.38 8.86
C VAL A 442 -28.42 -44.34 8.32
N ALA A 443 -28.02 -45.58 8.07
CA ALA A 443 -28.94 -46.64 7.64
C ALA A 443 -28.92 -47.81 8.60
N ARG A 444 -30.06 -48.50 8.70
CA ARG A 444 -30.21 -49.79 9.37
C ARG A 444 -30.74 -50.81 8.39
N ASP A 445 -30.45 -52.08 8.66
CA ASP A 445 -30.96 -53.25 7.93
C ASP A 445 -30.66 -53.23 6.42
N LEU A 446 -29.51 -52.61 6.03
CA LEU A 446 -29.01 -52.75 4.68
C LEU A 446 -28.60 -54.20 4.37
N PRO A 447 -28.87 -54.69 3.15
CA PRO A 447 -28.29 -55.98 2.69
C PRO A 447 -26.78 -56.02 2.91
N ALA A 448 -26.23 -57.15 3.32
CA ALA A 448 -24.79 -57.32 3.51
C ALA A 448 -24.01 -56.89 2.23
N GLY A 449 -22.91 -56.16 2.42
CA GLY A 449 -22.09 -55.59 1.33
C GLY A 449 -22.53 -54.26 0.75
N LEU A 450 -23.66 -53.72 1.25
CA LEU A 450 -24.07 -52.35 0.93
C LEU A 450 -23.75 -51.39 2.11
N PHE A 451 -23.34 -50.18 1.78
CA PHE A 451 -22.97 -49.15 2.74
C PHE A 451 -23.63 -47.82 2.37
N LEU A 452 -24.06 -47.07 3.36
CA LEU A 452 -24.53 -45.72 3.17
C LEU A 452 -23.39 -44.70 3.44
N SER A 453 -23.12 -43.85 2.50
CA SER A 453 -22.25 -42.68 2.73
C SER A 453 -22.93 -41.69 3.68
N PRO A 454 -22.33 -41.39 4.84
CA PRO A 454 -22.98 -40.53 5.81
C PRO A 454 -23.13 -39.05 5.36
N PHE A 455 -22.33 -38.61 4.37
CA PHE A 455 -22.33 -37.21 3.92
C PHE A 455 -23.10 -37.01 2.61
N THR A 456 -23.20 -38.03 1.77
CA THR A 456 -23.90 -37.91 0.47
C THR A 456 -25.25 -38.59 0.45
N CYS A 457 -25.58 -39.36 1.51
CA CYS A 457 -26.80 -40.16 1.62
C CYS A 457 -26.98 -41.12 0.46
N VAL A 458 -25.88 -41.63 -0.10
CA VAL A 458 -25.89 -42.60 -1.19
C VAL A 458 -25.56 -44.00 -0.66
N VAL A 459 -26.45 -44.97 -0.90
CA VAL A 459 -26.20 -46.40 -0.68
C VAL A 459 -25.43 -46.93 -1.85
N SER A 460 -24.32 -47.61 -1.59
CA SER A 460 -23.47 -48.21 -2.64
C SER A 460 -22.81 -49.50 -2.16
N GLY A 461 -22.35 -50.32 -3.09
CA GLY A 461 -21.66 -51.58 -2.78
C GLY A 461 -22.11 -52.73 -3.67
N ARG A 462 -21.83 -53.97 -3.24
CA ARG A 462 -22.31 -55.20 -3.85
C ARG A 462 -23.17 -55.95 -2.84
N ALA A 463 -24.38 -56.36 -3.23
CA ALA A 463 -25.31 -57.06 -2.33
C ALA A 463 -24.94 -58.52 -2.22
N TRP A 464 -24.53 -58.99 -1.03
CA TRP A 464 -24.13 -60.39 -0.80
C TRP A 464 -25.15 -61.19 0.01
N GLY A 465 -26.11 -60.54 0.66
CA GLY A 465 -27.14 -61.21 1.43
C GLY A 465 -28.41 -61.42 0.60
N VAL A 466 -28.83 -62.65 0.35
CA VAL A 466 -30.11 -62.95 -0.31
C VAL A 466 -31.22 -62.89 0.73
N GLY A 467 -32.36 -62.25 0.38
CA GLY A 467 -33.48 -62.13 1.30
C GLY A 467 -34.22 -60.82 1.11
N SER A 468 -35.17 -60.59 1.99
CA SER A 468 -35.95 -59.34 2.04
C SER A 468 -35.51 -58.52 3.27
N PHE A 469 -35.16 -57.27 3.03
CA PHE A 469 -34.64 -56.34 4.02
C PHE A 469 -35.59 -55.14 4.13
N ALA A 470 -35.92 -54.72 5.37
CA ALA A 470 -36.68 -53.50 5.64
C ALA A 470 -35.69 -52.37 5.97
N VAL A 471 -35.11 -51.79 4.92
CA VAL A 471 -34.07 -50.74 5.08
C VAL A 471 -34.68 -49.48 5.64
N GLU A 472 -34.07 -48.97 6.68
CA GLU A 472 -34.40 -47.67 7.27
C GLU A 472 -33.24 -46.70 7.11
N VAL A 473 -33.49 -45.50 6.59
CA VAL A 473 -32.50 -44.42 6.49
C VAL A 473 -32.99 -43.20 7.25
N THR A 474 -32.18 -42.74 8.19
CA THR A 474 -32.44 -41.50 8.96
C THR A 474 -31.47 -40.42 8.53
N ALA A 475 -31.98 -39.27 8.14
CA ALA A 475 -31.19 -38.06 7.92
C ALA A 475 -31.34 -37.12 9.13
N THR A 476 -30.22 -36.52 9.53
CA THR A 476 -30.16 -35.49 10.57
C THR A 476 -29.58 -34.23 9.93
N ASP A 477 -30.21 -33.11 10.14
CA ASP A 477 -29.72 -31.82 9.64
C ASP A 477 -28.70 -31.18 10.61
N ALA A 478 -28.13 -30.04 10.23
CA ALA A 478 -27.10 -29.34 11.01
C ALA A 478 -27.61 -28.79 12.37
N VAL A 479 -28.92 -28.68 12.58
CA VAL A 479 -29.54 -28.25 13.85
C VAL A 479 -30.13 -29.41 14.64
N GLY A 480 -29.93 -30.66 14.19
CA GLY A 480 -30.34 -31.86 14.88
C GLY A 480 -31.76 -32.35 14.57
N ALA A 481 -32.51 -31.73 13.67
CA ALA A 481 -33.80 -32.20 13.21
C ALA A 481 -33.60 -33.50 12.38
N LYS A 482 -34.56 -34.45 12.54
CA LYS A 482 -34.45 -35.79 11.94
C LYS A 482 -35.65 -36.13 11.10
N ALA A 483 -35.43 -36.87 10.04
CA ALA A 483 -36.44 -37.57 9.27
C ALA A 483 -35.98 -38.99 8.94
N THR A 484 -36.91 -39.89 8.84
CA THR A 484 -36.67 -41.31 8.57
C THR A 484 -37.53 -41.78 7.41
N ALA A 485 -36.97 -42.53 6.50
CA ALA A 485 -37.68 -43.23 5.43
C ALA A 485 -37.35 -44.70 5.46
N ALA A 486 -38.38 -45.56 5.43
CA ALA A 486 -38.24 -46.98 5.30
C ALA A 486 -38.65 -47.46 3.90
N PHE A 487 -37.96 -48.48 3.39
CA PHE A 487 -38.28 -49.08 2.09
C PHE A 487 -37.78 -50.51 2.03
N PRO A 488 -38.55 -51.44 1.34
CA PRO A 488 -38.12 -52.80 1.20
C PRO A 488 -37.01 -52.95 0.14
N TRP A 489 -36.05 -53.83 0.44
CA TRP A 489 -35.01 -54.23 -0.48
C TRP A 489 -34.93 -55.74 -0.59
N ASN A 490 -35.18 -56.29 -1.77
CA ASN A 490 -35.11 -57.71 -2.04
C ASN A 490 -33.82 -58.02 -2.80
N VAL A 491 -33.05 -58.98 -2.32
CA VAL A 491 -31.87 -59.53 -3.01
C VAL A 491 -32.18 -60.93 -3.43
N THR A 492 -32.12 -61.23 -4.72
CA THR A 492 -32.43 -62.53 -5.33
C THR A 492 -31.20 -63.15 -5.94
N TRP A 493 -31.25 -64.47 -6.14
CA TRP A 493 -30.15 -65.15 -6.82
C TRP A 493 -30.15 -64.88 -8.34
N PHE A 494 -31.29 -64.68 -8.96
CA PHE A 494 -31.49 -64.52 -10.41
C PHE A 494 -32.34 -63.28 -10.73
#